data_0614130971416d4fc7a935d99c42902c
#
_entry.id   0614130971416d4fc7a935d99c42902c
#
_cell.length_a   1.000
_cell.length_b   1.000
_cell.length_c   1.000
_cell.angle_alpha   90.00
_cell.angle_beta   90.00
_cell.angle_gamma   90.00
#
_symmetry.space_group_name_H-M   'P 1'
#
loop_
_entity.id
_entity.type
_entity.pdbx_description
1 polymer ?
#
loop_
_entity_poly.entity_id
_entity_poly.type
_entity_poly.pdbx_seq_one_letter_code
_entity_poly.pdbx_strand_id
1 'polypeptide(L)'
;MLRIEKQDLLKWFADGAKPKENWKIGTEHEKFVFHKDNLERVGYFGKSGISDLLNKLARENNWEKILENNNTIALKDETGASISLEPGGQLELSGTPLDNLHQTCKETGKHLKMMKEAMKE
;
A
#
# COMPACT_ATOMS: atom_id res chain seq x y z
N MET A 1 -25.39 -25.93 3.97
CA MET A 1 -24.30 -25.16 4.61
C MET A 1 -23.08 -26.08 4.65
N LEU A 2 -21.98 -25.76 3.94
CA LEU A 2 -20.74 -26.53 4.00
C LEU A 2 -20.17 -26.40 5.43
N ARG A 3 -19.96 -27.53 6.10
CA ARG A 3 -19.32 -27.56 7.41
C ARG A 3 -17.82 -27.71 7.20
N ILE A 4 -17.04 -26.77 7.72
CA ILE A 4 -15.58 -26.84 7.68
C ILE A 4 -15.11 -27.76 8.80
N GLU A 5 -14.36 -28.80 8.44
CA GLU A 5 -13.77 -29.76 9.38
C GLU A 5 -12.31 -29.37 9.69
N LYS A 6 -11.77 -29.89 10.80
CA LYS A 6 -10.37 -29.64 11.18
C LYS A 6 -9.37 -29.99 10.07
N GLN A 7 -9.64 -31.05 9.31
CA GLN A 7 -8.78 -31.48 8.21
C GLN A 7 -8.76 -30.50 7.05
N ASP A 8 -9.87 -29.81 6.78
CA ASP A 8 -9.94 -28.78 5.74
C ASP A 8 -9.02 -27.60 6.11
N LEU A 9 -9.02 -27.20 7.38
CA LEU A 9 -8.13 -26.14 7.88
C LEU A 9 -6.65 -26.56 7.80
N LEU A 10 -6.33 -27.78 8.26
CA LEU A 10 -4.95 -28.29 8.20
C LEU A 10 -4.46 -28.37 6.75
N LYS A 11 -5.31 -28.84 5.84
CA LYS A 11 -4.99 -28.89 4.41
C LYS A 11 -4.77 -27.49 3.83
N TRP A 12 -5.61 -26.51 4.17
CA TRP A 12 -5.47 -25.13 3.72
C TRP A 12 -4.10 -24.53 4.07
N PHE A 13 -3.66 -24.70 5.32
CA PHE A 13 -2.35 -24.25 5.74
C PHE A 13 -1.21 -25.01 5.08
N ALA A 14 -1.33 -26.32 4.95
CA ALA A 14 -0.33 -27.17 4.29
C ALA A 14 -0.18 -26.82 2.80
N ASP A 15 -1.29 -26.59 2.11
CA ASP A 15 -1.30 -26.20 0.68
C ASP A 15 -0.70 -24.79 0.47
N GLY A 16 -0.70 -23.93 1.50
CA GLY A 16 -0.04 -22.63 1.47
C GLY A 16 1.48 -22.67 1.54
N ALA A 17 2.06 -23.80 1.95
CA ALA A 17 3.51 -23.98 1.99
C ALA A 17 4.07 -24.05 0.56
N LYS A 18 4.95 -23.10 0.23
CA LYS A 18 5.58 -23.02 -1.08
C LYS A 18 6.99 -23.60 -1.03
N PRO A 19 7.44 -24.30 -2.07
CA PRO A 19 8.84 -24.72 -2.20
C PRO A 19 9.75 -23.48 -2.27
N LYS A 20 10.98 -23.62 -1.81
CA LYS A 20 11.94 -22.51 -1.60
C LYS A 20 12.17 -21.68 -2.88
N GLU A 21 12.19 -22.32 -4.02
CA GLU A 21 12.35 -21.69 -5.35
C GLU A 21 11.20 -20.71 -5.70
N ASN A 22 10.06 -20.85 -5.03
CA ASN A 22 8.88 -19.98 -5.22
C ASN A 22 8.73 -18.92 -4.11
N TRP A 23 9.71 -18.80 -3.22
CA TRP A 23 9.67 -17.79 -2.19
C TRP A 23 9.89 -16.41 -2.80
N LYS A 24 9.16 -15.44 -2.27
CA LYS A 24 9.23 -14.04 -2.67
C LYS A 24 9.35 -13.16 -1.43
N ILE A 25 9.80 -11.94 -1.64
CA ILE A 25 9.87 -10.90 -0.62
C ILE A 25 8.81 -9.86 -0.97
N GLY A 26 7.87 -9.59 -0.06
CA GLY A 26 6.95 -8.46 -0.12
C GLY A 26 7.50 -7.31 0.73
N THR A 27 7.35 -6.09 0.25
CA THR A 27 7.71 -4.89 1.00
C THR A 27 6.45 -4.24 1.54
N GLU A 28 6.42 -3.97 2.83
CA GLU A 28 5.49 -3.06 3.47
C GLU A 28 6.27 -1.85 3.96
N HIS A 29 5.81 -0.65 3.63
CA HIS A 29 6.49 0.59 3.98
C HIS A 29 5.49 1.62 4.47
N GLU A 30 5.38 1.71 5.78
CA GLU A 30 4.46 2.59 6.48
C GLU A 30 5.10 3.93 6.83
N LYS A 31 4.29 4.98 6.81
CA LYS A 31 4.72 6.32 7.20
C LYS A 31 3.56 7.19 7.63
N PHE A 32 3.83 8.11 8.55
CA PHE A 32 2.91 9.20 8.87
C PHE A 32 3.23 10.44 8.02
N VAL A 33 2.20 11.16 7.63
CA VAL A 33 2.33 12.41 6.88
C VAL A 33 2.12 13.59 7.82
N PHE A 34 3.05 14.54 7.80
CA PHE A 34 3.04 15.74 8.63
C PHE A 34 3.22 16.99 7.77
N HIS A 35 2.63 18.10 8.23
CA HIS A 35 2.94 19.40 7.68
C HIS A 35 4.39 19.79 8.03
N LYS A 36 5.13 20.24 7.02
CA LYS A 36 6.57 20.53 7.16
C LYS A 36 6.87 21.66 8.16
N ASP A 37 5.98 22.66 8.22
CA ASP A 37 6.24 23.90 8.96
C ASP A 37 6.02 23.75 10.47
N ASN A 38 5.06 22.93 10.89
CA ASN A 38 4.67 22.81 12.29
C ASN A 38 4.70 21.36 12.82
N LEU A 39 4.98 20.37 11.94
CA LEU A 39 4.97 18.94 12.25
C LEU A 39 3.62 18.41 12.77
N GLU A 40 2.53 19.13 12.50
CA GLU A 40 1.19 18.62 12.78
C GLU A 40 0.78 17.56 11.75
N ARG A 41 -0.02 16.62 12.18
CA ARG A 41 -0.54 15.55 11.31
C ARG A 41 -1.42 16.13 10.21
N VAL A 42 -1.24 15.64 8.99
CA VAL A 42 -2.10 15.98 7.86
C VAL A 42 -3.45 15.29 8.04
N GLY A 43 -4.54 16.08 8.06
CA GLY A 43 -5.90 15.55 8.07
C GLY A 43 -6.29 14.89 6.76
N TYR A 44 -7.34 14.05 6.80
CA TYR A 44 -7.82 13.41 5.57
C TYR A 44 -8.43 14.44 4.60
N PHE A 45 -9.29 15.34 5.09
CA PHE A 45 -9.94 16.39 4.31
C PHE A 45 -9.17 17.72 4.35
N GLY A 46 -9.52 18.61 3.43
CA GLY A 46 -8.97 19.96 3.35
C GLY A 46 -7.91 20.10 2.27
N LYS A 47 -7.50 21.35 2.04
CA LYS A 47 -6.44 21.65 1.07
C LYS A 47 -5.13 21.01 1.52
N SER A 48 -4.48 20.29 0.61
CA SER A 48 -3.27 19.49 0.88
C SER A 48 -3.49 18.38 1.91
N GLY A 49 -4.72 17.86 2.03
CA GLY A 49 -5.05 16.71 2.87
C GLY A 49 -4.65 15.38 2.24
N ILE A 50 -4.80 14.29 3.00
CA ILE A 50 -4.51 12.92 2.50
C ILE A 50 -5.36 12.57 1.29
N SER A 51 -6.63 13.00 1.26
CA SER A 51 -7.51 12.79 0.10
C SER A 51 -6.94 13.43 -1.17
N ASP A 52 -6.45 14.67 -1.07
CA ASP A 52 -5.83 15.37 -2.20
C ASP A 52 -4.55 14.65 -2.66
N LEU A 53 -3.72 14.21 -1.72
CA LEU A 53 -2.50 13.45 -1.98
C LEU A 53 -2.81 12.15 -2.73
N LEU A 54 -3.76 11.34 -2.24
CA LEU A 54 -4.16 10.09 -2.88
C LEU A 54 -4.72 10.34 -4.28
N ASN A 55 -5.58 11.36 -4.45
CA ASN A 55 -6.14 11.70 -5.75
C ASN A 55 -5.07 12.18 -6.74
N LYS A 56 -4.08 12.93 -6.28
CA LYS A 56 -2.94 13.38 -7.09
C LYS A 56 -2.07 12.19 -7.52
N LEU A 57 -1.71 11.30 -6.58
CA LEU A 57 -0.96 10.08 -6.85
C LEU A 57 -1.66 9.19 -7.88
N ALA A 58 -2.97 8.98 -7.74
CA ALA A 58 -3.76 8.20 -8.68
C ALA A 58 -3.69 8.76 -10.10
N ARG A 59 -3.90 10.07 -10.24
CA ARG A 59 -3.91 10.76 -11.53
C ARG A 59 -2.53 10.75 -12.21
N GLU A 60 -1.46 11.06 -11.46
CA GLU A 60 -0.12 11.21 -11.99
C GLU A 60 0.56 9.88 -12.33
N ASN A 61 0.14 8.80 -11.67
CA ASN A 61 0.72 7.48 -11.83
C ASN A 61 -0.21 6.44 -12.46
N ASN A 62 -1.41 6.86 -12.86
CA ASN A 62 -2.44 5.99 -13.45
C ASN A 62 -2.82 4.80 -12.54
N TRP A 63 -2.96 5.08 -11.24
CA TRP A 63 -3.38 4.08 -10.26
C TRP A 63 -4.91 4.07 -10.09
N GLU A 64 -5.49 2.89 -9.95
CA GLU A 64 -6.91 2.71 -9.64
C GLU A 64 -7.20 3.16 -8.19
N LYS A 65 -8.32 3.88 -8.00
CA LYS A 65 -8.78 4.30 -6.67
C LYS A 65 -9.68 3.25 -6.06
N ILE A 66 -9.44 2.94 -4.80
CA ILE A 66 -10.35 2.16 -3.95
C ILE A 66 -11.10 3.15 -3.05
N LEU A 67 -12.43 3.08 -3.13
CA LEU A 67 -13.31 4.04 -2.45
C LEU A 67 -14.08 3.39 -1.31
N GLU A 68 -14.23 4.14 -0.22
CA GLU A 68 -15.20 3.86 0.85
C GLU A 68 -16.05 5.11 1.08
N ASN A 69 -17.37 4.99 0.98
CA ASN A 69 -18.31 6.12 1.09
C ASN A 69 -17.90 7.33 0.22
N ASN A 70 -17.49 7.07 -1.02
CA ASN A 70 -16.96 8.05 -1.99
C ASN A 70 -15.62 8.71 -1.61
N ASN A 71 -14.96 8.26 -0.55
CA ASN A 71 -13.64 8.72 -0.16
C ASN A 71 -12.56 7.76 -0.66
N THR A 72 -11.47 8.28 -1.22
CA THR A 72 -10.34 7.47 -1.65
C THR A 72 -9.56 7.00 -0.43
N ILE A 73 -9.61 5.70 -0.14
CA ILE A 73 -8.91 5.10 1.01
C ILE A 73 -7.66 4.32 0.61
N ALA A 74 -7.58 3.92 -0.63
CA ALA A 74 -6.40 3.23 -1.16
C ALA A 74 -6.27 3.43 -2.67
N LEU A 75 -5.10 3.10 -3.16
CA LEU A 75 -4.75 3.07 -4.58
C LEU A 75 -4.17 1.71 -4.91
N LYS A 76 -4.38 1.23 -6.13
CA LYS A 76 -3.81 -0.02 -6.63
C LYS A 76 -3.27 0.18 -8.03
N ASP A 77 -2.09 -0.36 -8.30
CA ASP A 77 -1.52 -0.37 -9.64
C ASP A 77 -1.81 -1.67 -10.40
N GLU A 78 -1.41 -1.74 -11.66
CA GLU A 78 -1.60 -2.90 -12.54
C GLU A 78 -0.82 -4.15 -12.09
N THR A 79 0.23 -3.99 -11.27
CA THR A 79 1.05 -5.09 -10.74
C THR A 79 0.48 -5.71 -9.48
N GLY A 80 -0.50 -5.06 -8.88
CA GLY A 80 -1.11 -5.44 -7.61
C GLY A 80 -0.49 -4.76 -6.39
N ALA A 81 0.52 -3.90 -6.56
CA ALA A 81 0.98 -3.03 -5.49
C ALA A 81 -0.10 -2.04 -5.08
N SER A 82 -0.16 -1.69 -3.82
CA SER A 82 -1.16 -0.75 -3.29
C SER A 82 -0.54 0.29 -2.37
N ILE A 83 -1.20 1.44 -2.31
CA ILE A 83 -0.99 2.45 -1.27
C ILE A 83 -2.30 2.55 -0.52
N SER A 84 -2.32 2.22 0.76
CA SER A 84 -3.52 2.23 1.60
C SER A 84 -3.38 3.19 2.77
N LEU A 85 -4.54 3.58 3.30
CA LEU A 85 -4.63 4.35 4.53
C LEU A 85 -4.98 3.39 5.67
N GLU A 86 -4.01 3.15 6.54
CA GLU A 86 -4.12 2.22 7.65
C GLU A 86 -4.72 2.88 8.91
N PRO A 87 -5.17 2.10 9.91
CA PRO A 87 -5.62 2.62 11.19
C PRO A 87 -4.60 3.57 11.82
N GLY A 88 -5.09 4.68 12.37
CA GLY A 88 -4.22 5.74 12.89
C GLY A 88 -3.70 6.71 11.83
N GLY A 89 -4.07 6.52 10.54
CA GLY A 89 -3.72 7.41 9.42
C GLY A 89 -2.30 7.21 8.91
N GLN A 90 -1.73 6.01 9.06
CA GLN A 90 -0.51 5.63 8.37
C GLN A 90 -0.79 5.45 6.89
N LEU A 91 0.13 5.92 6.07
CA LEU A 91 0.11 5.71 4.62
C LEU A 91 1.09 4.58 4.30
N GLU A 92 0.57 3.45 3.86
CA GLU A 92 1.34 2.22 3.61
C GLU A 92 1.52 1.97 2.12
N LEU A 93 2.74 1.58 1.73
CA LEU A 93 2.97 0.85 0.49
C LEU A 93 2.97 -0.64 0.80
N SER A 94 2.04 -1.38 0.22
CA SER A 94 2.14 -2.84 0.10
C SER A 94 2.66 -3.18 -1.28
N GLY A 95 3.94 -3.55 -1.35
CA GLY A 95 4.64 -3.83 -2.60
C GLY A 95 4.27 -5.17 -3.21
N THR A 96 4.76 -5.43 -4.43
CA THR A 96 4.59 -6.72 -5.10
C THR A 96 5.54 -7.77 -4.55
N PRO A 97 5.20 -9.08 -4.64
CA PRO A 97 6.14 -10.14 -4.30
C PRO A 97 7.33 -10.17 -5.29
N LEU A 98 8.53 -9.89 -4.79
CA LEU A 98 9.77 -9.75 -5.56
C LEU A 98 10.78 -10.85 -5.23
N ASP A 99 11.79 -11.04 -6.10
CA ASP A 99 12.73 -12.15 -5.99
C ASP A 99 13.90 -11.86 -5.04
N ASN A 100 14.26 -10.60 -4.83
CA ASN A 100 15.44 -10.23 -4.05
C ASN A 100 15.38 -8.80 -3.51
N LEU A 101 16.27 -8.52 -2.55
CA LEU A 101 16.35 -7.23 -1.86
C LEU A 101 16.66 -6.04 -2.79
N HIS A 102 17.39 -6.24 -3.89
CA HIS A 102 17.66 -5.15 -4.83
C HIS A 102 16.39 -4.67 -5.53
N GLN A 103 15.48 -5.61 -5.82
CA GLN A 103 14.17 -5.27 -6.39
C GLN A 103 13.30 -4.53 -5.36
N THR A 104 13.29 -4.96 -4.09
CA THR A 104 12.54 -4.27 -3.03
C THR A 104 13.09 -2.87 -2.75
N CYS A 105 14.40 -2.69 -2.72
CA CYS A 105 15.03 -1.37 -2.60
C CYS A 105 14.64 -0.44 -3.76
N LYS A 106 14.61 -0.96 -5.00
CA LYS A 106 14.19 -0.19 -6.17
C LYS A 106 12.71 0.21 -6.09
N GLU A 107 11.83 -0.69 -5.66
CA GLU A 107 10.41 -0.43 -5.44
C GLU A 107 10.20 0.67 -4.39
N THR A 108 10.80 0.53 -3.21
CA THR A 108 10.76 1.54 -2.14
C THR A 108 11.32 2.89 -2.60
N GLY A 109 12.44 2.90 -3.33
CA GLY A 109 13.02 4.12 -3.89
C GLY A 109 12.09 4.82 -4.89
N LYS A 110 11.43 4.05 -5.78
CA LYS A 110 10.41 4.57 -6.71
C LYS A 110 9.24 5.18 -5.94
N HIS A 111 8.74 4.47 -4.93
CA HIS A 111 7.63 4.94 -4.10
C HIS A 111 7.98 6.25 -3.37
N LEU A 112 9.14 6.33 -2.72
CA LEU A 112 9.58 7.56 -2.03
C LEU A 112 9.75 8.74 -2.97
N LYS A 113 10.24 8.51 -4.21
CA LYS A 113 10.32 9.55 -5.23
C LYS A 113 8.93 10.04 -5.63
N MET A 114 8.02 9.14 -5.92
CA MET A 114 6.63 9.43 -6.28
C MET A 114 5.92 10.25 -5.19
N MET A 115 6.09 9.85 -3.91
CA MET A 115 5.55 10.59 -2.76
C MET A 115 6.12 12.00 -2.66
N LYS A 116 7.45 12.15 -2.78
CA LYS A 116 8.11 13.46 -2.75
C LYS A 116 7.63 14.38 -3.87
N GLU A 117 7.41 13.86 -5.06
CA GLU A 117 6.90 14.63 -6.20
C GLU A 117 5.46 15.07 -5.97
N ALA A 118 4.61 14.18 -5.47
CA ALA A 118 3.22 14.51 -5.16
C ALA A 118 3.05 15.54 -4.03
N MET A 119 3.99 15.58 -3.08
CA MET A 119 3.98 16.52 -1.94
C MET A 119 4.71 17.85 -2.21
N LYS A 120 5.24 18.07 -3.42
CA LYS A 120 5.84 19.37 -3.82
C LYS A 120 4.72 20.31 -4.24
N GLU A 121 4.23 21.13 -3.31
CA GLU A 121 3.49 22.37 -3.58
C GLU A 121 3.86 23.44 -2.57
#